data_57bfa2218a4be49f6b8988a8a3786c70
#
_entry.id   57bfa2218a4be49f6b8988a8a3786c70
#
_cell.length_a   1.000
_cell.length_b   1.000
_cell.length_c   1.000
_cell.angle_alpha   90.00
_cell.angle_beta   90.00
_cell.angle_gamma   90.00
#
_symmetry.space_group_name_H-M   'P 1'
#
loop_
_entity.id
_entity.type
_entity.pdbx_description
1 polymer ?
#
loop_
_entity_poly.entity_id
_entity_poly.type
_entity_poly.pdbx_seq_one_letter_code
_entity_poly.pdbx_strand_id
1 'polypeptide(L)'
;MAVKYVFVTGGVVSGLGKGITAASLGRLLKARGYTVTMQKFDPYINIDPGTMNPVQHGEVFVTDDGAETDLDLGHYERFIDESLSKNSNVTTGKIYWSVLQKERRGDFGGGTVQVIPHITNEIKSRFYRNPAAENTEIAIIEVGGTVGDIESQPFLEAIRQFQHEKGHENVILIHVTLIPYLKASQEMKTKPTQASVKDLQGMGIQPDILVCRSEYPLGVGIKDKIALFCNVPANHVLQNLDVEYLYEAPLAMEKENLAGVVCECLHLDCPEPDLKDWTEMVDYLKNPNTEVTVALVGKYIQLHDAYISVVEALKHGGIFSRATVNIKWIDSETVTADNVDELLGDVSGILVPGGFGTRGIDGKLEAIKYARTHNVPFLGLCLGMQLSIVEFARDVLGYNDAHSAELDPNTTHPVIHIMPEQIGIEDIGGTLRLGAYPCVLDKTSKAYEMYGTEQISERHRHRYEVNNDYRDALTSHGMKLSGLSPDGRIVEMIEIPEHPWFVATQAHPELKSRPNRPH
;
A
#
# COMPACT_ATOMS: atom_id res chain seq x y z
N MET A 1 -26.37 0.44 15.00
CA MET A 1 -25.64 -0.39 15.98
C MET A 1 -24.49 0.42 16.57
N ALA A 2 -24.00 0.08 17.78
CA ALA A 2 -22.74 0.63 18.27
C ALA A 2 -21.60 0.03 17.45
N VAL A 3 -20.56 0.83 17.14
CA VAL A 3 -19.38 0.35 16.41
C VAL A 3 -18.67 -0.73 17.22
N LYS A 4 -18.34 -1.84 16.58
CA LYS A 4 -17.52 -2.93 17.13
C LYS A 4 -16.05 -2.74 16.71
N TYR A 5 -15.12 -3.07 17.60
CA TYR A 5 -13.70 -2.88 17.37
C TYR A 5 -12.94 -4.19 17.46
N VAL A 6 -12.12 -4.45 16.46
CA VAL A 6 -11.23 -5.62 16.41
C VAL A 6 -9.78 -5.12 16.34
N PHE A 7 -9.05 -5.29 17.43
CA PHE A 7 -7.61 -5.00 17.43
C PHE A 7 -6.82 -6.21 16.97
N VAL A 8 -5.83 -5.98 16.11
CA VAL A 8 -4.91 -7.01 15.62
C VAL A 8 -3.50 -6.65 16.04
N THR A 9 -2.91 -7.46 16.90
CA THR A 9 -1.53 -7.33 17.39
C THR A 9 -0.70 -8.53 16.96
N GLY A 10 0.61 -8.44 17.07
CA GLY A 10 1.48 -9.57 16.77
C GLY A 10 2.65 -9.69 17.74
N GLY A 11 3.16 -10.89 17.86
CA GLY A 11 4.29 -11.19 18.71
C GLY A 11 5.23 -12.22 18.10
N VAL A 12 6.33 -12.47 18.77
CA VAL A 12 7.43 -13.36 18.39
C VAL A 12 8.42 -12.71 17.40
N VAL A 13 7.96 -12.33 16.18
CA VAL A 13 8.79 -11.67 15.16
C VAL A 13 7.94 -10.72 14.32
N SER A 14 8.59 -9.79 13.62
CA SER A 14 7.97 -8.97 12.58
C SER A 14 7.68 -9.80 11.31
N GLY A 15 6.85 -9.28 10.40
CA GLY A 15 6.56 -9.95 9.12
C GLY A 15 5.64 -11.18 9.23
N LEU A 16 4.91 -11.38 10.34
CA LEU A 16 3.99 -12.50 10.54
C LEU A 16 2.70 -12.43 9.69
N GLY A 17 2.50 -11.35 8.94
CA GLY A 17 1.28 -11.16 8.17
C GLY A 17 0.09 -10.68 8.99
N LYS A 18 0.31 -9.84 10.02
CA LYS A 18 -0.76 -9.14 10.75
C LYS A 18 -1.68 -8.39 9.80
N GLY A 19 -1.10 -7.58 8.90
CA GLY A 19 -1.84 -6.79 7.91
C GLY A 19 -2.70 -7.65 7.01
N ILE A 20 -2.17 -8.75 6.51
CA ILE A 20 -2.91 -9.70 5.67
C ILE A 20 -4.01 -10.42 6.46
N THR A 21 -3.76 -10.77 7.72
CA THR A 21 -4.80 -11.34 8.60
C THR A 21 -5.94 -10.34 8.83
N ALA A 22 -5.61 -9.08 9.14
CA ALA A 22 -6.57 -8.00 9.32
C ALA A 22 -7.36 -7.72 8.04
N ALA A 23 -6.67 -7.62 6.89
CA ALA A 23 -7.29 -7.40 5.59
C ALA A 23 -8.19 -8.56 5.16
N SER A 24 -7.76 -9.81 5.41
CA SER A 24 -8.58 -11.01 5.15
C SER A 24 -9.85 -11.00 5.99
N LEU A 25 -9.75 -10.69 7.28
CA LEU A 25 -10.92 -10.53 8.14
C LEU A 25 -11.87 -9.45 7.62
N GLY A 26 -11.31 -8.29 7.22
CA GLY A 26 -12.08 -7.19 6.62
C GLY A 26 -12.86 -7.65 5.38
N ARG A 27 -12.21 -8.40 4.48
CA ARG A 27 -12.87 -8.99 3.31
C ARG A 27 -13.99 -9.95 3.69
N LEU A 28 -13.75 -10.84 4.66
CA LEU A 28 -14.72 -11.84 5.10
C LEU A 28 -15.94 -11.22 5.78
N LEU A 29 -15.76 -10.17 6.57
CA LEU A 29 -16.87 -9.43 7.19
C LEU A 29 -17.68 -8.64 6.14
N LYS A 30 -17.02 -8.01 5.17
CA LYS A 30 -17.71 -7.36 4.04
C LYS A 30 -18.50 -8.36 3.20
N ALA A 31 -17.96 -9.55 2.96
CA ALA A 31 -18.66 -10.61 2.24
C ALA A 31 -19.93 -11.09 2.99
N ARG A 32 -20.05 -10.81 4.29
CA ARG A 32 -21.23 -11.04 5.13
C ARG A 32 -22.18 -9.85 5.21
N GLY A 33 -21.85 -8.74 4.53
CA GLY A 33 -22.71 -7.55 4.45
C GLY A 33 -22.41 -6.46 5.49
N TYR A 34 -21.36 -6.61 6.31
CA TYR A 34 -20.96 -5.56 7.26
C TYR A 34 -20.21 -4.42 6.58
N THR A 35 -20.44 -3.20 7.06
CA THR A 35 -19.61 -2.05 6.73
C THR A 35 -18.35 -2.05 7.59
N VAL A 36 -17.19 -2.13 6.94
CA VAL A 36 -15.88 -2.31 7.61
C VAL A 36 -14.96 -1.17 7.26
N THR A 37 -14.27 -0.60 8.25
CA THR A 37 -13.12 0.26 8.03
C THR A 37 -11.87 -0.31 8.67
N MET A 38 -10.70 0.11 8.16
CA MET A 38 -9.41 -0.38 8.64
C MET A 38 -8.50 0.78 9.05
N GLN A 39 -7.71 0.56 10.11
CA GLN A 39 -6.69 1.49 10.57
C GLN A 39 -5.38 0.77 10.85
N LYS A 40 -4.28 1.46 10.55
CA LYS A 40 -2.91 1.07 10.89
C LYS A 40 -2.33 2.01 11.93
N PHE A 41 -1.80 1.46 13.00
CA PHE A 41 -1.06 2.19 14.02
C PHE A 41 0.40 1.76 14.01
N ASP A 42 1.28 2.68 13.63
CA ASP A 42 2.72 2.42 13.48
C ASP A 42 3.51 3.01 14.65
N PRO A 43 4.33 2.20 15.35
CA PRO A 43 5.03 2.64 16.55
C PRO A 43 6.27 3.50 16.28
N TYR A 44 6.65 3.76 15.03
CA TYR A 44 7.80 4.62 14.72
C TYR A 44 7.52 6.11 14.97
N ILE A 45 8.60 6.89 15.21
CA ILE A 45 8.55 8.31 15.57
C ILE A 45 8.32 9.25 14.37
N ASN A 46 8.50 8.78 13.14
CA ASN A 46 8.21 9.59 11.97
C ASN A 46 6.74 10.04 11.96
N ILE A 47 6.49 11.27 11.53
CA ILE A 47 5.12 11.80 11.39
C ILE A 47 4.35 11.00 10.34
N ASP A 48 5.01 10.73 9.20
CA ASP A 48 4.53 9.88 8.13
C ASP A 48 5.73 9.23 7.40
N PRO A 49 5.50 8.27 6.50
CA PRO A 49 6.60 7.62 5.75
C PRO A 49 7.11 8.43 4.56
N GLY A 50 6.58 9.62 4.29
CA GLY A 50 6.90 10.41 3.07
C GLY A 50 8.37 10.72 2.88
N THR A 51 9.14 10.83 3.97
CA THR A 51 10.60 11.08 3.94
C THR A 51 11.43 9.83 4.16
N MET A 52 10.82 8.66 4.34
CA MET A 52 11.52 7.41 4.56
C MET A 52 12.12 6.85 3.28
N ASN A 53 13.22 6.10 3.42
CA ASN A 53 13.85 5.42 2.30
C ASN A 53 13.03 4.19 1.88
N PRO A 54 12.54 4.11 0.62
CA PRO A 54 11.76 2.96 0.14
C PRO A 54 12.48 1.61 0.23
N VAL A 55 13.82 1.60 0.19
CA VAL A 55 14.61 0.36 0.35
C VAL A 55 14.57 -0.17 1.79
N GLN A 56 14.22 0.65 2.78
CA GLN A 56 14.12 0.24 4.17
C GLN A 56 12.68 -0.04 4.61
N HIS A 57 11.71 0.73 4.10
CA HIS A 57 10.32 0.71 4.56
C HIS A 57 9.31 0.22 3.53
N GLY A 58 9.76 0.02 2.28
CA GLY A 58 8.86 -0.29 1.17
C GLY A 58 8.21 0.96 0.58
N GLU A 59 7.13 0.76 -0.14
CA GLU A 59 6.39 1.81 -0.83
C GLU A 59 5.73 2.80 0.14
N VAL A 60 5.75 4.07 -0.23
CA VAL A 60 4.88 5.09 0.38
C VAL A 60 3.54 5.09 -0.36
N PHE A 61 2.51 4.58 0.30
CA PHE A 61 1.16 4.54 -0.24
C PHE A 61 0.46 5.87 0.00
N VAL A 62 -0.26 6.41 -1.00
CA VAL A 62 -0.96 7.69 -0.90
C VAL A 62 -2.47 7.48 -1.00
N THR A 63 -3.22 8.07 -0.05
CA THR A 63 -4.68 8.04 -0.04
C THR A 63 -5.29 9.12 -0.94
N ASP A 64 -6.61 9.02 -1.23
CA ASP A 64 -7.30 10.02 -2.04
C ASP A 64 -7.25 11.43 -1.43
N ASP A 65 -7.26 11.54 -0.11
CA ASP A 65 -7.19 12.81 0.64
C ASP A 65 -5.74 13.28 0.94
N GLY A 66 -4.75 12.68 0.28
CA GLY A 66 -3.37 13.15 0.23
C GLY A 66 -2.51 12.77 1.43
N ALA A 67 -2.87 11.75 2.20
CA ALA A 67 -1.98 11.23 3.23
C ALA A 67 -0.93 10.30 2.64
N GLU A 68 0.34 10.52 3.00
CA GLU A 68 1.42 9.56 2.83
C GLU A 68 1.35 8.53 3.97
N THR A 69 1.30 7.25 3.63
CA THR A 69 0.99 6.17 4.58
C THR A 69 1.87 4.95 4.35
N ASP A 70 1.85 4.04 5.31
CA ASP A 70 2.49 2.72 5.20
C ASP A 70 1.86 1.87 4.08
N LEU A 71 2.65 0.98 3.49
CA LEU A 71 2.24 0.08 2.40
C LEU A 71 1.07 -0.86 2.76
N ASP A 72 0.87 -1.15 4.05
CA ASP A 72 -0.22 -1.99 4.52
C ASP A 72 -1.60 -1.42 4.16
N LEU A 73 -1.74 -0.08 4.05
CA LEU A 73 -2.99 0.52 3.58
C LEU A 73 -3.33 0.09 2.16
N GLY A 74 -2.34 -0.11 1.32
CA GLY A 74 -2.53 -0.68 -0.02
C GLY A 74 -3.12 -2.09 0.04
N HIS A 75 -2.63 -2.94 0.94
CA HIS A 75 -3.22 -4.26 1.18
C HIS A 75 -4.66 -4.17 1.66
N TYR A 76 -4.94 -3.28 2.63
CA TYR A 76 -6.30 -3.11 3.13
C TYR A 76 -7.25 -2.71 2.02
N GLU A 77 -6.94 -1.65 1.26
CA GLU A 77 -7.77 -1.19 0.14
C GLU A 77 -7.98 -2.28 -0.91
N ARG A 78 -6.96 -3.07 -1.23
CA ARG A 78 -7.07 -4.18 -2.19
C ARG A 78 -8.00 -5.29 -1.71
N PHE A 79 -8.00 -5.60 -0.42
CA PHE A 79 -8.82 -6.69 0.14
C PHE A 79 -10.26 -6.25 0.41
N ILE A 80 -10.48 -5.08 1.00
CA ILE A 80 -11.83 -4.61 1.33
C ILE A 80 -12.52 -3.87 0.18
N ASP A 81 -11.81 -3.56 -0.92
CA ASP A 81 -12.29 -2.78 -2.07
C ASP A 81 -12.93 -1.44 -1.67
N GLU A 82 -12.28 -0.74 -0.75
CA GLU A 82 -12.66 0.61 -0.30
C GLU A 82 -11.43 1.50 -0.30
N SER A 83 -11.61 2.80 -0.59
CA SER A 83 -10.55 3.79 -0.41
C SER A 83 -10.49 4.23 1.05
N LEU A 84 -9.30 4.18 1.62
CA LEU A 84 -9.04 4.63 2.99
C LEU A 84 -8.65 6.10 3.03
N SER A 85 -8.69 6.70 4.22
CA SER A 85 -8.42 8.12 4.43
C SER A 85 -7.18 8.36 5.30
N LYS A 86 -6.79 9.64 5.45
CA LYS A 86 -5.72 10.07 6.38
C LYS A 86 -5.94 9.64 7.83
N ASN A 87 -7.17 9.30 8.21
CA ASN A 87 -7.48 8.78 9.54
C ASN A 87 -7.11 7.30 9.68
N SER A 88 -6.85 6.62 8.57
CA SER A 88 -6.54 5.18 8.57
C SER A 88 -5.07 4.86 8.87
N ASN A 89 -4.16 5.84 8.88
CA ASN A 89 -2.77 5.65 9.29
C ASN A 89 -2.36 6.62 10.40
N VAL A 90 -1.97 6.07 11.53
CA VAL A 90 -1.59 6.82 12.74
C VAL A 90 -0.22 6.36 13.21
N THR A 91 0.74 7.28 13.28
CA THR A 91 2.10 7.02 13.77
C THR A 91 2.27 7.55 15.19
N THR A 92 3.26 7.03 15.92
CA THR A 92 3.69 7.62 17.20
C THR A 92 4.02 9.09 17.02
N GLY A 93 4.71 9.47 15.92
CA GLY A 93 5.04 10.86 15.63
C GLY A 93 3.81 11.77 15.55
N LYS A 94 2.77 11.37 14.82
CA LYS A 94 1.48 12.12 14.75
C LYS A 94 0.83 12.29 16.11
N ILE A 95 0.86 11.26 16.97
CA ILE A 95 0.29 11.31 18.32
C ILE A 95 1.05 12.30 19.20
N TYR A 96 2.38 12.14 19.31
CA TYR A 96 3.21 13.00 20.14
C TYR A 96 3.19 14.45 19.65
N TRP A 97 3.28 14.67 18.35
CA TRP A 97 3.18 15.99 17.75
C TRP A 97 1.88 16.69 18.11
N SER A 98 0.74 15.98 18.02
CA SER A 98 -0.57 16.50 18.41
C SER A 98 -0.60 16.92 19.88
N VAL A 99 -0.09 16.09 20.78
CA VAL A 99 -0.07 16.36 22.22
C VAL A 99 0.86 17.52 22.55
N LEU A 100 2.05 17.58 21.95
CA LEU A 100 3.00 18.69 22.14
C LEU A 100 2.43 20.03 21.64
N GLN A 101 1.75 20.04 20.50
CA GLN A 101 1.06 21.24 20.01
C GLN A 101 -0.04 21.70 20.97
N LYS A 102 -0.82 20.78 21.55
CA LYS A 102 -1.84 21.10 22.57
C LYS A 102 -1.19 21.69 23.82
N GLU A 103 -0.06 21.12 24.26
CA GLU A 103 0.69 21.64 25.39
C GLU A 103 1.18 23.07 25.14
N ARG A 104 1.77 23.33 23.98
CA ARG A 104 2.23 24.66 23.58
C ARG A 104 1.11 25.71 23.51
N ARG A 105 -0.11 25.31 23.16
CA ARG A 105 -1.29 26.21 23.18
C ARG A 105 -1.91 26.42 24.57
N GLY A 106 -1.46 25.65 25.57
CA GLY A 106 -2.00 25.70 26.92
C GLY A 106 -3.29 24.92 27.14
N ASP A 107 -3.63 23.99 26.21
CA ASP A 107 -4.88 23.22 26.26
C ASP A 107 -4.99 22.35 27.54
N PHE A 108 -3.89 22.09 28.23
CA PHE A 108 -3.84 21.31 29.47
C PHE A 108 -3.87 22.16 30.76
N GLY A 109 -4.11 23.49 30.66
CA GLY A 109 -4.29 24.36 31.79
C GLY A 109 -3.09 24.44 32.77
N GLY A 110 -1.86 24.21 32.29
CA GLY A 110 -0.64 24.17 33.10
C GLY A 110 -0.38 22.88 33.86
N GLY A 111 -1.18 21.83 33.62
CA GLY A 111 -0.96 20.48 34.17
C GLY A 111 0.28 19.79 33.59
N THR A 112 0.86 18.84 34.35
CA THR A 112 1.96 18.00 33.86
C THR A 112 1.43 17.02 32.81
N VAL A 113 1.97 17.08 31.59
CA VAL A 113 1.60 16.17 30.49
C VAL A 113 2.43 14.90 30.59
N GLN A 114 1.77 13.74 30.59
CA GLN A 114 2.37 12.41 30.77
C GLN A 114 1.88 11.44 29.70
N VAL A 115 2.54 10.28 29.55
CA VAL A 115 2.09 9.23 28.62
C VAL A 115 0.67 8.79 29.00
N ILE A 116 0.43 8.50 30.27
CA ILE A 116 -0.90 8.25 30.82
C ILE A 116 -1.31 9.47 31.65
N PRO A 117 -2.44 10.14 31.37
CA PRO A 117 -3.46 9.76 30.38
C PRO A 117 -3.35 10.47 29.02
N HIS A 118 -2.42 11.42 28.81
CA HIS A 118 -2.48 12.35 27.69
C HIS A 118 -2.20 11.70 26.33
N ILE A 119 -1.12 10.91 26.23
CA ILE A 119 -0.79 10.17 25.00
C ILE A 119 -1.82 9.07 24.77
N THR A 120 -2.18 8.29 25.80
CA THR A 120 -3.18 7.22 25.67
C THR A 120 -4.56 7.75 25.28
N ASN A 121 -4.97 8.91 25.79
CA ASN A 121 -6.23 9.56 25.39
C ASN A 121 -6.18 10.05 23.92
N GLU A 122 -5.04 10.60 23.48
CA GLU A 122 -4.88 10.97 22.06
C GLU A 122 -4.95 9.74 21.17
N ILE A 123 -4.30 8.62 21.53
CA ILE A 123 -4.39 7.35 20.79
C ILE A 123 -5.86 6.88 20.74
N LYS A 124 -6.56 6.80 21.88
CA LYS A 124 -7.97 6.41 21.93
C LYS A 124 -8.85 7.32 21.07
N SER A 125 -8.57 8.63 21.03
CA SER A 125 -9.30 9.56 20.17
C SER A 125 -9.20 9.21 18.69
N ARG A 126 -8.08 8.61 18.27
CA ARG A 126 -7.88 8.15 16.88
C ARG A 126 -8.68 6.90 16.55
N PHE A 127 -8.88 5.98 17.51
CA PHE A 127 -9.75 4.81 17.33
C PHE A 127 -11.19 5.21 16.96
N TYR A 128 -11.68 6.33 17.48
CA TYR A 128 -13.05 6.82 17.20
C TYR A 128 -13.19 7.57 15.88
N ARG A 129 -12.14 8.23 15.40
CA ARG A 129 -12.27 9.21 14.29
C ARG A 129 -12.68 8.57 12.98
N ASN A 130 -12.06 7.47 12.62
CA ASN A 130 -12.30 6.82 11.33
C ASN A 130 -13.70 6.21 11.25
N PRO A 131 -14.13 5.37 12.20
CA PRO A 131 -15.48 4.80 12.19
C PRO A 131 -16.58 5.86 12.20
N ALA A 132 -16.38 6.96 12.92
CA ALA A 132 -17.38 8.04 13.00
C ALA A 132 -17.59 8.78 11.66
N ALA A 133 -16.55 8.83 10.80
CA ALA A 133 -16.63 9.49 9.51
C ALA A 133 -17.33 8.65 8.43
N GLU A 134 -17.38 7.32 8.57
CA GLU A 134 -17.74 6.39 7.50
C GLU A 134 -19.00 5.56 7.79
N ASN A 135 -19.76 5.88 8.86
CA ASN A 135 -20.93 5.10 9.29
C ASN A 135 -20.64 3.60 9.43
N THR A 136 -19.50 3.25 9.97
CA THR A 136 -18.92 1.92 10.06
C THR A 136 -19.57 1.08 11.16
N GLU A 137 -19.82 -0.19 10.89
CA GLU A 137 -20.27 -1.16 11.89
C GLU A 137 -19.11 -1.84 12.62
N ILE A 138 -18.03 -2.17 11.88
CA ILE A 138 -16.86 -2.86 12.42
C ILE A 138 -15.57 -2.11 12.02
N ALA A 139 -14.79 -1.69 13.03
CA ALA A 139 -13.48 -1.11 12.85
C ALA A 139 -12.39 -2.13 13.15
N ILE A 140 -11.53 -2.44 12.18
CA ILE A 140 -10.37 -3.31 12.35
C ILE A 140 -9.15 -2.43 12.49
N ILE A 141 -8.42 -2.58 13.60
CA ILE A 141 -7.27 -1.73 13.95
C ILE A 141 -6.04 -2.62 14.14
N GLU A 142 -5.11 -2.54 13.19
CA GLU A 142 -3.83 -3.23 13.31
C GLU A 142 -2.81 -2.36 14.02
N VAL A 143 -2.11 -2.94 14.99
CA VAL A 143 -0.97 -2.31 15.66
C VAL A 143 0.33 -2.90 15.14
N GLY A 144 1.16 -2.05 14.55
CA GLY A 144 2.49 -2.39 14.08
C GLY A 144 3.46 -2.75 15.21
N GLY A 145 4.62 -3.26 14.85
CA GLY A 145 5.62 -3.72 15.80
C GLY A 145 5.29 -5.08 16.42
N THR A 146 6.07 -5.44 17.43
CA THR A 146 5.97 -6.72 18.14
C THR A 146 5.59 -6.45 19.58
N VAL A 147 4.69 -7.25 20.15
CA VAL A 147 4.37 -7.18 21.58
C VAL A 147 5.64 -7.46 22.38
N GLY A 148 5.94 -6.58 23.33
CA GLY A 148 7.18 -6.56 24.09
C GLY A 148 8.12 -5.41 23.69
N ASP A 149 7.99 -4.84 22.48
CA ASP A 149 8.75 -3.69 22.05
C ASP A 149 8.32 -2.42 22.83
N ILE A 150 9.28 -1.60 23.22
CA ILE A 150 9.04 -0.36 23.98
C ILE A 150 8.13 0.59 23.21
N GLU A 151 8.32 0.69 21.92
CA GLU A 151 7.60 1.59 21.02
C GLU A 151 6.10 1.27 20.96
N SER A 152 5.71 0.00 21.14
CA SER A 152 4.31 -0.44 21.08
C SER A 152 3.56 -0.26 22.40
N GLN A 153 4.25 -0.05 23.52
CA GLN A 153 3.63 -0.02 24.86
C GLN A 153 2.52 1.03 25.01
N PRO A 154 2.65 2.29 24.54
CA PRO A 154 1.57 3.26 24.66
C PRO A 154 0.29 2.87 23.91
N PHE A 155 0.42 2.19 22.77
CA PHE A 155 -0.72 1.69 22.00
C PHE A 155 -1.40 0.54 22.73
N LEU A 156 -0.65 -0.42 23.25
CA LEU A 156 -1.20 -1.53 24.02
C LEU A 156 -1.89 -1.05 25.29
N GLU A 157 -1.31 -0.10 26.02
CA GLU A 157 -1.95 0.52 27.17
C GLU A 157 -3.26 1.25 26.79
N ALA A 158 -3.27 1.95 25.65
CA ALA A 158 -4.49 2.59 25.16
C ALA A 158 -5.58 1.55 24.80
N ILE A 159 -5.22 0.41 24.21
CA ILE A 159 -6.14 -0.70 23.92
C ILE A 159 -6.70 -1.26 25.21
N ARG A 160 -5.86 -1.53 26.22
CA ARG A 160 -6.31 -2.01 27.53
C ARG A 160 -7.35 -1.09 28.17
N GLN A 161 -7.10 0.23 28.16
CA GLN A 161 -8.03 1.24 28.63
C GLN A 161 -9.33 1.23 27.81
N PHE A 162 -9.21 1.15 26.48
CA PHE A 162 -10.34 1.17 25.57
C PHE A 162 -11.26 -0.04 25.73
N GLN A 163 -10.69 -1.24 25.91
CA GLN A 163 -11.48 -2.46 26.22
C GLN A 163 -12.26 -2.30 27.53
N HIS A 164 -11.60 -1.71 28.55
CA HIS A 164 -12.28 -1.46 29.83
C HIS A 164 -13.43 -0.44 29.71
N GLU A 165 -13.23 0.61 28.90
CA GLU A 165 -14.23 1.68 28.70
C GLU A 165 -15.44 1.21 27.86
N LYS A 166 -15.21 0.32 26.87
CA LYS A 166 -16.24 -0.10 25.90
C LYS A 166 -16.92 -1.41 26.24
N GLY A 167 -16.29 -2.26 27.06
CA GLY A 167 -16.72 -3.63 27.32
C GLY A 167 -16.24 -4.63 26.27
N HIS A 168 -16.00 -5.86 26.71
CA HIS A 168 -15.50 -6.93 25.84
C HIS A 168 -16.49 -7.32 24.74
N GLU A 169 -17.77 -7.07 24.91
CA GLU A 169 -18.79 -7.31 23.89
C GLU A 169 -18.68 -6.36 22.69
N ASN A 170 -17.88 -5.28 22.81
CA ASN A 170 -17.68 -4.28 21.75
C ASN A 170 -16.23 -4.20 21.25
N VAL A 171 -15.28 -4.80 22.00
CA VAL A 171 -13.86 -4.72 21.69
C VAL A 171 -13.18 -6.04 21.93
N ILE A 172 -12.64 -6.63 20.87
CA ILE A 172 -11.87 -7.88 20.95
C ILE A 172 -10.45 -7.70 20.44
N LEU A 173 -9.57 -8.59 20.84
CA LEU A 173 -8.17 -8.60 20.42
C LEU A 173 -7.81 -9.94 19.76
N ILE A 174 -7.36 -9.86 18.52
CA ILE A 174 -6.72 -10.95 17.78
C ILE A 174 -5.20 -10.81 17.96
N HIS A 175 -4.54 -11.88 18.37
CA HIS A 175 -3.09 -11.90 18.48
C HIS A 175 -2.49 -12.89 17.49
N VAL A 176 -1.70 -12.36 16.55
CA VAL A 176 -1.01 -13.15 15.51
C VAL A 176 0.34 -13.60 16.05
N THR A 177 0.61 -14.91 16.00
CA THR A 177 1.83 -15.50 16.56
C THR A 177 2.48 -16.48 15.58
N LEU A 178 3.66 -16.99 15.92
CA LEU A 178 4.41 -17.98 15.14
C LEU A 178 4.51 -19.30 15.89
N ILE A 179 4.23 -20.38 15.17
CA ILE A 179 4.53 -21.77 15.59
C ILE A 179 5.65 -22.29 14.70
N PRO A 180 6.92 -22.12 15.09
CA PRO A 180 8.02 -22.56 14.27
C PRO A 180 8.13 -24.08 14.23
N TYR A 181 8.48 -24.60 13.06
CA TYR A 181 8.85 -26.01 12.88
C TYR A 181 10.36 -26.18 12.95
N LEU A 182 10.83 -27.01 13.86
CA LEU A 182 12.25 -27.30 14.00
C LEU A 182 12.61 -28.55 13.18
N LYS A 183 13.24 -28.37 12.04
CA LYS A 183 13.62 -29.43 11.11
C LYS A 183 14.45 -30.54 11.78
N ALA A 184 15.37 -30.17 12.71
CA ALA A 184 16.25 -31.10 13.39
C ALA A 184 15.50 -32.09 14.32
N SER A 185 14.47 -31.64 15.03
CA SER A 185 13.64 -32.45 15.92
C SER A 185 12.31 -32.88 15.30
N GLN A 186 12.03 -32.45 14.08
CA GLN A 186 10.78 -32.71 13.33
C GLN A 186 9.52 -32.41 14.14
N GLU A 187 9.53 -31.27 14.87
CA GLU A 187 8.40 -30.91 15.73
C GLU A 187 8.10 -29.40 15.70
N MET A 188 6.84 -29.07 15.92
CA MET A 188 6.37 -27.70 16.11
C MET A 188 6.59 -27.25 17.56
N LYS A 189 6.99 -25.99 17.76
CA LYS A 189 7.23 -25.41 19.08
C LYS A 189 6.20 -24.35 19.43
N THR A 190 5.41 -24.60 20.46
CA THR A 190 4.38 -23.68 20.96
C THR A 190 4.91 -22.64 21.97
N LYS A 191 6.15 -22.77 22.43
CA LYS A 191 6.75 -21.86 23.43
C LYS A 191 6.81 -20.41 23.00
N PRO A 192 7.18 -20.05 21.74
CA PRO A 192 7.19 -18.66 21.32
C PRO A 192 5.80 -17.99 21.41
N THR A 193 4.75 -18.67 20.97
CA THR A 193 3.35 -18.22 21.13
C THR A 193 2.98 -18.02 22.59
N GLN A 194 3.29 -19.01 23.46
CA GLN A 194 3.00 -18.91 24.88
C GLN A 194 3.72 -17.73 25.55
N ALA A 195 4.97 -17.46 25.16
CA ALA A 195 5.73 -16.32 25.68
C ALA A 195 5.10 -14.99 25.25
N SER A 196 4.79 -14.85 23.98
CA SER A 196 4.17 -13.63 23.42
C SER A 196 2.80 -13.32 24.06
N VAL A 197 1.97 -14.35 24.29
CA VAL A 197 0.70 -14.17 25.00
C VAL A 197 0.90 -13.77 26.46
N LYS A 198 1.93 -14.31 27.13
CA LYS A 198 2.29 -13.90 28.51
C LYS A 198 2.72 -12.44 28.59
N ASP A 199 3.42 -11.93 27.59
CA ASP A 199 3.81 -10.53 27.54
C ASP A 199 2.56 -9.63 27.45
N LEU A 200 1.55 -9.99 26.63
CA LEU A 200 0.25 -9.29 26.61
C LEU A 200 -0.48 -9.37 27.96
N GLN A 201 -0.55 -10.57 28.52
CA GLN A 201 -1.20 -10.78 29.84
C GLN A 201 -0.50 -9.99 30.95
N GLY A 202 0.84 -9.87 30.88
CA GLY A 202 1.63 -9.01 31.77
C GLY A 202 1.26 -7.53 31.71
N MET A 203 0.73 -7.07 30.58
CA MET A 203 0.20 -5.72 30.37
C MET A 203 -1.30 -5.61 30.71
N GLY A 204 -1.93 -6.67 31.19
CA GLY A 204 -3.35 -6.71 31.53
C GLY A 204 -4.28 -6.89 30.33
N ILE A 205 -3.77 -7.44 29.23
CA ILE A 205 -4.57 -7.71 28.02
C ILE A 205 -4.67 -9.23 27.81
N GLN A 206 -5.89 -9.75 27.74
CA GLN A 206 -6.16 -11.11 27.33
C GLN A 206 -6.57 -11.13 25.86
N PRO A 207 -5.88 -11.85 24.97
CA PRO A 207 -6.35 -12.04 23.61
C PRO A 207 -7.60 -12.92 23.59
N ASP A 208 -8.55 -12.58 22.71
CA ASP A 208 -9.78 -13.35 22.50
C ASP A 208 -9.56 -14.45 21.45
N ILE A 209 -8.72 -14.19 20.46
CA ILE A 209 -8.42 -15.08 19.34
C ILE A 209 -6.92 -15.11 19.10
N LEU A 210 -6.39 -16.32 18.87
CA LEU A 210 -5.00 -16.54 18.45
C LEU A 210 -4.97 -17.01 16.99
N VAL A 211 -4.25 -16.27 16.15
CA VAL A 211 -3.97 -16.67 14.77
C VAL A 211 -2.51 -17.12 14.71
N CYS A 212 -2.31 -18.42 14.57
CA CYS A 212 -1.01 -19.07 14.66
C CYS A 212 -0.43 -19.32 13.27
N ARG A 213 0.55 -18.52 12.84
CA ARG A 213 1.30 -18.76 11.60
C ARG A 213 2.18 -20.00 11.71
N SER A 214 2.12 -20.88 10.73
CA SER A 214 2.93 -22.11 10.70
C SER A 214 3.12 -22.63 9.28
N GLU A 215 4.26 -23.28 9.03
CA GLU A 215 4.54 -23.95 7.72
C GLU A 215 3.66 -25.19 7.51
N TYR A 216 3.25 -25.86 8.59
CA TYR A 216 2.51 -27.13 8.55
C TYR A 216 1.21 -27.03 9.34
N PRO A 217 0.19 -27.85 8.99
CA PRO A 217 -1.07 -27.87 9.71
C PRO A 217 -0.91 -28.18 11.21
N LEU A 218 -1.64 -27.45 12.04
CA LEU A 218 -1.67 -27.65 13.48
C LEU A 218 -2.58 -28.83 13.82
N GLY A 219 -2.01 -29.87 14.42
CA GLY A 219 -2.81 -30.97 14.98
C GLY A 219 -3.64 -30.53 16.19
N VAL A 220 -4.74 -31.24 16.45
CA VAL A 220 -5.64 -30.96 17.58
C VAL A 220 -4.91 -30.81 18.91
N GLY A 221 -3.99 -31.73 19.23
CA GLY A 221 -3.21 -31.65 20.48
C GLY A 221 -2.31 -30.41 20.59
N ILE A 222 -1.92 -29.78 19.48
CA ILE A 222 -1.18 -28.51 19.49
C ILE A 222 -2.14 -27.35 19.76
N LYS A 223 -3.31 -27.31 19.13
CA LYS A 223 -4.34 -26.29 19.38
C LYS A 223 -4.83 -26.34 20.84
N ASP A 224 -5.12 -27.53 21.39
CA ASP A 224 -5.53 -27.72 22.80
C ASP A 224 -4.45 -27.25 23.76
N LYS A 225 -3.18 -27.57 23.48
CA LYS A 225 -2.06 -27.12 24.29
C LYS A 225 -1.93 -25.59 24.29
N ILE A 226 -2.04 -24.94 23.12
CA ILE A 226 -2.00 -23.48 23.04
C ILE A 226 -3.18 -22.88 23.80
N ALA A 227 -4.40 -23.38 23.60
CA ALA A 227 -5.61 -22.95 24.26
C ALA A 227 -5.45 -22.97 25.79
N LEU A 228 -4.96 -24.09 26.33
CA LEU A 228 -4.74 -24.26 27.77
C LEU A 228 -3.71 -23.26 28.32
N PHE A 229 -2.55 -23.11 27.66
CA PHE A 229 -1.48 -22.25 28.17
C PHE A 229 -1.71 -20.76 27.94
N CYS A 230 -2.53 -20.39 26.97
CA CYS A 230 -2.83 -19.00 26.61
C CYS A 230 -4.19 -18.53 27.15
N ASN A 231 -4.93 -19.41 27.83
CA ASN A 231 -6.25 -19.13 28.41
C ASN A 231 -7.26 -18.60 27.37
N VAL A 232 -7.35 -19.31 26.24
CA VAL A 232 -8.36 -19.05 25.18
C VAL A 232 -9.13 -20.34 24.89
N PRO A 233 -10.37 -20.28 24.37
CA PRO A 233 -11.09 -21.47 23.92
C PRO A 233 -10.33 -22.17 22.77
N ALA A 234 -10.41 -23.49 22.68
CA ALA A 234 -9.68 -24.26 21.66
C ALA A 234 -10.11 -23.90 20.23
N ASN A 235 -11.39 -23.57 20.01
CA ASN A 235 -11.94 -23.11 18.74
C ASN A 235 -11.54 -21.67 18.40
N HIS A 236 -10.91 -20.92 19.31
CA HIS A 236 -10.33 -19.60 19.06
C HIS A 236 -8.82 -19.67 18.73
N VAL A 237 -8.23 -20.85 18.66
CA VAL A 237 -6.87 -21.07 18.18
C VAL A 237 -6.93 -21.46 16.71
N LEU A 238 -6.70 -20.49 15.84
CA LEU A 238 -6.81 -20.63 14.39
C LEU A 238 -5.42 -20.76 13.77
N GLN A 239 -5.27 -21.64 12.78
CA GLN A 239 -4.03 -21.72 12.02
C GLN A 239 -4.04 -20.74 10.86
N ASN A 240 -2.87 -20.24 10.52
CA ASN A 240 -2.61 -19.44 9.32
C ASN A 240 -1.43 -20.07 8.57
N LEU A 241 -1.72 -20.89 7.59
CA LEU A 241 -0.72 -21.55 6.76
C LEU A 241 -0.24 -20.62 5.66
N ASP A 242 0.98 -20.87 5.19
CA ASP A 242 1.48 -20.20 3.99
C ASP A 242 0.61 -20.56 2.79
N VAL A 243 0.27 -19.56 2.00
CA VAL A 243 -0.49 -19.70 0.75
C VAL A 243 0.43 -19.39 -0.44
N GLU A 244 0.14 -20.01 -1.59
CA GLU A 244 0.91 -19.77 -2.80
C GLU A 244 0.68 -18.38 -3.36
N TYR A 245 -0.59 -17.94 -3.35
CA TYR A 245 -0.99 -16.62 -3.80
C TYR A 245 -1.65 -15.84 -2.65
N LEU A 246 -1.23 -14.59 -2.49
CA LEU A 246 -1.68 -13.73 -1.37
C LEU A 246 -3.22 -13.66 -1.26
N TYR A 247 -3.91 -13.61 -2.39
CA TYR A 247 -5.38 -13.51 -2.44
C TYR A 247 -6.12 -14.81 -2.07
N GLU A 248 -5.41 -15.91 -1.82
CA GLU A 248 -6.00 -17.11 -1.22
C GLU A 248 -6.23 -16.96 0.30
N ALA A 249 -5.52 -16.01 0.95
CA ALA A 249 -5.56 -15.87 2.40
C ALA A 249 -6.99 -15.72 2.97
N PRO A 250 -7.90 -14.90 2.41
CA PRO A 250 -9.28 -14.84 2.91
C PRO A 250 -10.00 -16.19 2.83
N LEU A 251 -9.82 -16.96 1.75
CA LEU A 251 -10.46 -18.27 1.59
C LEU A 251 -9.89 -19.31 2.58
N ALA A 252 -8.58 -19.22 2.86
CA ALA A 252 -7.94 -20.08 3.87
C ALA A 252 -8.43 -19.73 5.29
N MET A 253 -8.56 -18.44 5.62
CA MET A 253 -9.07 -17.96 6.90
C MET A 253 -10.57 -18.26 7.09
N GLU A 254 -11.35 -18.26 6.01
CA GLU A 254 -12.76 -18.67 6.06
C GLU A 254 -12.89 -20.16 6.45
N LYS A 255 -12.04 -21.03 5.88
CA LYS A 255 -12.00 -22.46 6.26
C LYS A 255 -11.65 -22.67 7.73
N GLU A 256 -10.87 -21.80 8.34
CA GLU A 256 -10.58 -21.76 9.78
C GLU A 256 -11.67 -21.06 10.59
N ASN A 257 -12.73 -20.56 9.95
CA ASN A 257 -13.86 -19.87 10.58
C ASN A 257 -13.49 -18.57 11.32
N LEU A 258 -12.48 -17.82 10.82
CA LEU A 258 -12.01 -16.59 11.48
C LEU A 258 -13.15 -15.60 11.70
N ALA A 259 -13.93 -15.30 10.64
CA ALA A 259 -15.03 -14.34 10.75
C ALA A 259 -16.17 -14.84 11.64
N GLY A 260 -16.45 -16.15 11.65
CA GLY A 260 -17.45 -16.75 12.55
C GLY A 260 -17.07 -16.58 14.02
N VAL A 261 -15.81 -16.86 14.38
CA VAL A 261 -15.30 -16.67 15.75
C VAL A 261 -15.32 -15.18 16.15
N VAL A 262 -14.99 -14.26 15.24
CA VAL A 262 -15.08 -12.81 15.48
C VAL A 262 -16.53 -12.40 15.73
N CYS A 263 -17.48 -12.86 14.91
CA CYS A 263 -18.92 -12.57 15.10
C CYS A 263 -19.42 -13.13 16.44
N GLU A 264 -19.00 -14.34 16.82
CA GLU A 264 -19.33 -14.96 18.12
C GLU A 264 -18.86 -14.07 19.29
N CYS A 265 -17.58 -13.67 19.29
CA CYS A 265 -17.00 -12.82 20.33
C CYS A 265 -17.67 -11.45 20.44
N LEU A 266 -18.09 -10.86 19.32
CA LEU A 266 -18.73 -9.53 19.26
C LEU A 266 -20.25 -9.58 19.36
N HIS A 267 -20.85 -10.78 19.53
CA HIS A 267 -22.30 -10.99 19.53
C HIS A 267 -23.00 -10.41 18.31
N LEU A 268 -22.42 -10.68 17.13
CA LEU A 268 -22.95 -10.29 15.84
C LEU A 268 -23.58 -11.49 15.13
N ASP A 269 -24.55 -11.23 14.27
CA ASP A 269 -25.03 -12.23 13.32
C ASP A 269 -23.89 -12.66 12.39
N CYS A 270 -23.89 -13.93 11.97
CA CYS A 270 -22.86 -14.43 11.07
C CYS A 270 -23.51 -15.08 9.83
N PRO A 271 -24.05 -14.29 8.89
CA PRO A 271 -24.60 -14.83 7.67
C PRO A 271 -23.52 -15.49 6.81
N GLU A 272 -23.93 -16.37 5.90
CA GLU A 272 -23.00 -16.96 4.92
C GLU A 272 -22.35 -15.87 4.06
N PRO A 273 -21.02 -15.95 3.83
CA PRO A 273 -20.31 -14.95 3.07
C PRO A 273 -20.54 -15.11 1.55
N ASP A 274 -20.75 -14.02 0.84
CA ASP A 274 -20.67 -14.02 -0.61
C ASP A 274 -19.20 -13.83 -1.06
N LEU A 275 -18.54 -14.94 -1.35
CA LEU A 275 -17.16 -15.01 -1.81
C LEU A 275 -17.05 -15.51 -3.26
N LYS A 276 -18.14 -15.53 -4.01
CA LYS A 276 -18.16 -16.08 -5.38
C LYS A 276 -17.14 -15.37 -6.28
N ASP A 277 -17.22 -14.05 -6.36
CA ASP A 277 -16.32 -13.26 -7.23
C ASP A 277 -14.85 -13.37 -6.78
N TRP A 278 -14.62 -13.43 -5.47
CA TRP A 278 -13.26 -13.61 -4.94
C TRP A 278 -12.70 -14.99 -5.25
N THR A 279 -13.52 -16.04 -5.16
CA THR A 279 -13.12 -17.42 -5.51
C THR A 279 -12.83 -17.55 -6.98
N GLU A 280 -13.66 -16.95 -7.85
CA GLU A 280 -13.44 -16.94 -9.30
C GLU A 280 -12.15 -16.19 -9.67
N MET A 281 -11.89 -15.05 -9.04
CA MET A 281 -10.66 -14.29 -9.22
C MET A 281 -9.42 -15.11 -8.83
N VAL A 282 -9.48 -15.82 -7.69
CA VAL A 282 -8.38 -16.70 -7.26
C VAL A 282 -8.20 -17.90 -8.21
N ASP A 283 -9.29 -18.43 -8.76
CA ASP A 283 -9.20 -19.48 -9.78
C ASP A 283 -8.50 -18.99 -11.05
N TYR A 284 -8.81 -17.78 -11.52
CA TYR A 284 -8.12 -17.18 -12.67
C TYR A 284 -6.62 -16.96 -12.42
N LEU A 285 -6.26 -16.56 -11.21
CA LEU A 285 -4.87 -16.38 -10.80
C LEU A 285 -4.10 -17.72 -10.83
N LYS A 286 -4.75 -18.82 -10.45
CA LYS A 286 -4.15 -20.17 -10.42
C LYS A 286 -4.10 -20.85 -11.77
N ASN A 287 -5.03 -20.52 -12.65
CA ASN A 287 -5.21 -21.18 -13.94
C ASN A 287 -5.11 -20.19 -15.11
N PRO A 288 -3.94 -19.57 -15.32
CA PRO A 288 -3.72 -18.66 -16.43
C PRO A 288 -3.71 -19.40 -17.78
N ASN A 289 -4.09 -18.71 -18.85
CA ASN A 289 -4.07 -19.25 -20.21
C ASN A 289 -2.74 -18.99 -20.94
N THR A 290 -1.99 -17.97 -20.51
CA THR A 290 -0.76 -17.50 -21.15
C THR A 290 0.17 -16.85 -20.14
N GLU A 291 1.37 -16.53 -20.58
CA GLU A 291 2.36 -15.79 -19.79
C GLU A 291 2.91 -14.62 -20.59
N VAL A 292 3.20 -13.53 -19.91
CA VAL A 292 3.89 -12.37 -20.46
C VAL A 292 4.99 -11.92 -19.50
N THR A 293 6.07 -11.38 -20.05
CA THR A 293 7.17 -10.82 -19.24
C THR A 293 7.18 -9.31 -19.39
N VAL A 294 7.09 -8.59 -18.27
CA VAL A 294 7.19 -7.12 -18.22
C VAL A 294 8.48 -6.75 -17.51
N ALA A 295 9.33 -5.94 -18.16
CA ALA A 295 10.50 -5.35 -17.51
C ALA A 295 10.07 -4.19 -16.63
N LEU A 296 10.38 -4.24 -15.34
CA LEU A 296 10.28 -3.12 -14.42
C LEU A 296 11.69 -2.52 -14.26
N VAL A 297 11.91 -1.36 -14.91
CA VAL A 297 13.22 -0.69 -14.90
C VAL A 297 13.22 0.36 -13.79
N GLY A 298 13.69 -0.04 -12.62
CA GLY A 298 13.64 0.75 -11.40
C GLY A 298 14.97 0.85 -10.68
N LYS A 299 15.06 1.72 -9.68
CA LYS A 299 16.26 1.90 -8.85
C LYS A 299 16.14 1.31 -7.43
N TYR A 300 14.95 0.87 -7.03
CA TYR A 300 14.69 0.28 -5.71
C TYR A 300 14.47 -1.23 -5.78
N ILE A 301 15.05 -1.90 -6.78
CA ILE A 301 14.81 -3.33 -7.04
C ILE A 301 15.36 -4.28 -5.98
N GLN A 302 16.20 -3.78 -5.07
CA GLN A 302 16.75 -4.57 -3.95
C GLN A 302 15.68 -4.93 -2.91
N LEU A 303 14.63 -4.12 -2.80
CA LEU A 303 13.45 -4.39 -1.99
C LEU A 303 12.20 -4.31 -2.87
N HIS A 304 11.62 -5.45 -3.20
CA HIS A 304 10.44 -5.53 -4.09
C HIS A 304 9.24 -4.77 -3.55
N ASP A 305 9.11 -4.67 -2.23
CA ASP A 305 8.04 -3.92 -1.56
C ASP A 305 8.07 -2.41 -1.87
N ALA A 306 9.19 -1.88 -2.38
CA ALA A 306 9.27 -0.49 -2.86
C ALA A 306 8.39 -0.21 -4.09
N TYR A 307 7.97 -1.24 -4.81
CA TYR A 307 7.10 -1.17 -6.00
C TYR A 307 5.87 -2.08 -5.88
N ILE A 308 5.44 -2.39 -4.66
CA ILE A 308 4.41 -3.39 -4.43
C ILE A 308 3.09 -3.07 -5.15
N SER A 309 2.63 -1.82 -5.14
CA SER A 309 1.40 -1.43 -5.86
C SER A 309 1.54 -1.56 -7.38
N VAL A 310 2.71 -1.28 -7.94
CA VAL A 310 2.98 -1.48 -9.38
C VAL A 310 2.89 -2.96 -9.73
N VAL A 311 3.56 -3.82 -8.95
CA VAL A 311 3.55 -5.27 -9.16
C VAL A 311 2.15 -5.85 -9.00
N GLU A 312 1.43 -5.44 -7.96
CA GLU A 312 0.06 -5.89 -7.73
C GLU A 312 -0.89 -5.40 -8.84
N ALA A 313 -0.76 -4.16 -9.31
CA ALA A 313 -1.57 -3.66 -10.42
C ALA A 313 -1.32 -4.45 -11.72
N LEU A 314 -0.07 -4.79 -12.02
CA LEU A 314 0.27 -5.66 -13.16
C LEU A 314 -0.33 -7.07 -12.99
N LYS A 315 -0.27 -7.66 -11.80
CA LYS A 315 -0.90 -8.95 -11.51
C LYS A 315 -2.42 -8.87 -11.65
N HIS A 316 -3.07 -7.78 -11.17
CA HIS A 316 -4.51 -7.59 -11.33
C HIS A 316 -4.92 -7.55 -12.81
N GLY A 317 -4.16 -6.83 -13.65
CA GLY A 317 -4.34 -6.84 -15.10
C GLY A 317 -4.16 -8.24 -15.70
N GLY A 318 -3.18 -9.00 -15.19
CA GLY A 318 -2.95 -10.39 -15.53
C GLY A 318 -4.14 -11.28 -15.18
N ILE A 319 -4.68 -11.19 -13.97
CA ILE A 319 -5.88 -11.93 -13.53
C ILE A 319 -7.05 -11.67 -14.48
N PHE A 320 -7.32 -10.41 -14.78
CA PHE A 320 -8.40 -10.02 -15.71
C PHE A 320 -8.20 -10.58 -17.12
N SER A 321 -6.95 -10.58 -17.59
CA SER A 321 -6.57 -11.10 -18.92
C SER A 321 -6.30 -12.61 -18.94
N ARG A 322 -6.43 -13.30 -17.79
CA ARG A 322 -6.05 -14.71 -17.60
C ARG A 322 -4.62 -15.01 -18.05
N ALA A 323 -3.70 -14.12 -17.70
CA ALA A 323 -2.29 -14.20 -18.01
C ALA A 323 -1.43 -14.15 -16.74
N THR A 324 -0.40 -14.97 -16.65
CA THR A 324 0.66 -14.75 -15.67
C THR A 324 1.54 -13.60 -16.13
N VAL A 325 1.73 -12.61 -15.29
CA VAL A 325 2.67 -11.51 -15.54
C VAL A 325 3.96 -11.77 -14.77
N ASN A 326 5.00 -12.16 -15.48
CA ASN A 326 6.34 -12.33 -14.93
C ASN A 326 7.04 -10.98 -14.91
N ILE A 327 7.52 -10.55 -13.74
CA ILE A 327 8.24 -9.28 -13.60
C ILE A 327 9.74 -9.53 -13.76
N LYS A 328 10.33 -8.96 -14.81
CA LYS A 328 11.78 -8.91 -15.00
C LYS A 328 12.31 -7.65 -14.33
N TRP A 329 12.93 -7.82 -13.16
CA TRP A 329 13.49 -6.74 -12.38
C TRP A 329 14.81 -6.26 -12.99
N ILE A 330 14.89 -5.00 -13.40
CA ILE A 330 16.07 -4.41 -14.02
C ILE A 330 16.51 -3.20 -13.22
N ASP A 331 17.77 -3.24 -12.73
CA ASP A 331 18.38 -2.10 -12.08
C ASP A 331 18.72 -1.04 -13.12
N SER A 332 18.05 0.10 -13.03
CA SER A 332 18.28 1.21 -13.96
C SER A 332 19.71 1.75 -13.95
N GLU A 333 20.50 1.51 -12.89
CA GLU A 333 21.91 1.90 -12.84
C GLU A 333 22.80 1.05 -13.74
N THR A 334 22.35 -0.15 -14.11
CA THR A 334 23.13 -1.08 -14.95
C THR A 334 22.78 -1.02 -16.43
N VAL A 335 21.70 -0.33 -16.80
CA VAL A 335 21.26 -0.21 -18.19
C VAL A 335 22.09 0.84 -18.93
N THR A 336 22.64 0.46 -20.07
CA THR A 336 23.44 1.31 -20.96
C THR A 336 23.03 1.08 -22.42
N ALA A 337 23.43 1.98 -23.32
CA ALA A 337 23.20 1.82 -24.75
C ALA A 337 23.80 0.51 -25.32
N ASP A 338 24.88 -0.01 -24.72
CA ASP A 338 25.55 -1.22 -25.20
C ASP A 338 24.85 -2.52 -24.79
N ASN A 339 24.07 -2.52 -23.70
CA ASN A 339 23.45 -3.73 -23.14
C ASN A 339 21.91 -3.72 -23.14
N VAL A 340 21.29 -2.63 -23.52
CA VAL A 340 19.83 -2.48 -23.48
C VAL A 340 19.09 -3.53 -24.31
N ASP A 341 19.62 -3.89 -25.48
CA ASP A 341 19.08 -4.94 -26.34
C ASP A 341 19.10 -6.33 -25.65
N GLU A 342 20.18 -6.65 -24.95
CA GLU A 342 20.31 -7.90 -24.20
C GLU A 342 19.32 -7.95 -23.02
N LEU A 343 19.17 -6.81 -22.33
CA LEU A 343 18.31 -6.71 -21.14
C LEU A 343 16.82 -6.67 -21.49
N LEU A 344 16.42 -6.05 -22.61
CA LEU A 344 15.01 -5.76 -22.92
C LEU A 344 14.49 -6.50 -24.19
N GLY A 345 15.33 -7.23 -24.90
CA GLY A 345 14.94 -7.84 -26.18
C GLY A 345 13.94 -9.00 -26.09
N ASP A 346 13.76 -9.58 -24.91
CA ASP A 346 12.89 -10.73 -24.67
C ASP A 346 11.58 -10.36 -23.92
N VAL A 347 11.31 -9.06 -23.65
CA VAL A 347 10.15 -8.68 -22.86
C VAL A 347 8.95 -8.27 -23.73
N SER A 348 7.75 -8.49 -23.20
CA SER A 348 6.48 -8.12 -23.85
C SER A 348 6.07 -6.67 -23.58
N GLY A 349 6.69 -6.04 -22.62
CA GLY A 349 6.44 -4.64 -22.24
C GLY A 349 7.48 -4.10 -21.27
N ILE A 350 7.60 -2.79 -21.23
CA ILE A 350 8.54 -2.07 -20.36
C ILE A 350 7.75 -1.09 -19.49
N LEU A 351 8.01 -1.13 -18.18
CA LEU A 351 7.46 -0.18 -17.22
C LEU A 351 8.59 0.58 -16.53
N VAL A 352 8.52 1.91 -16.56
CA VAL A 352 9.40 2.79 -15.78
C VAL A 352 8.59 3.44 -14.67
N PRO A 353 8.82 3.03 -13.40
CA PRO A 353 8.05 3.52 -12.26
C PRO A 353 8.51 4.89 -11.78
N GLY A 354 7.75 5.45 -10.85
CA GLY A 354 8.10 6.64 -10.08
C GLY A 354 9.40 6.50 -9.28
N GLY A 355 9.87 7.62 -8.75
CA GLY A 355 11.07 7.69 -7.90
C GLY A 355 11.58 9.10 -7.76
N PHE A 356 12.51 9.30 -6.81
CA PHE A 356 13.13 10.60 -6.51
C PHE A 356 14.66 10.54 -6.63
N GLY A 357 15.30 11.68 -6.91
CA GLY A 357 16.76 11.81 -6.99
C GLY A 357 17.37 11.26 -8.29
N THR A 358 18.66 11.53 -8.49
CA THR A 358 19.38 11.44 -9.77
C THR A 358 19.87 10.04 -10.13
N ARG A 359 19.87 9.08 -9.20
CA ARG A 359 20.42 7.75 -9.41
C ARG A 359 19.63 6.96 -10.46
N GLY A 360 20.31 6.32 -11.41
CA GLY A 360 19.73 5.43 -12.42
C GLY A 360 18.88 6.14 -13.51
N ILE A 361 19.02 7.45 -13.68
CA ILE A 361 18.24 8.24 -14.66
C ILE A 361 18.64 7.87 -16.09
N ASP A 362 19.94 7.79 -16.38
CA ASP A 362 20.43 7.52 -17.74
C ASP A 362 19.94 6.15 -18.23
N GLY A 363 19.99 5.13 -17.39
CA GLY A 363 19.49 3.81 -17.78
C GLY A 363 17.97 3.76 -17.96
N LYS A 364 17.20 4.58 -17.24
CA LYS A 364 15.76 4.74 -17.52
C LYS A 364 15.53 5.41 -18.87
N LEU A 365 16.31 6.44 -19.22
CA LEU A 365 16.25 7.09 -20.52
C LEU A 365 16.57 6.11 -21.66
N GLU A 366 17.61 5.28 -21.51
CA GLU A 366 17.93 4.23 -22.49
C GLU A 366 16.80 3.20 -22.64
N ALA A 367 16.18 2.78 -21.55
CA ALA A 367 15.04 1.86 -21.61
C ALA A 367 13.80 2.49 -22.29
N ILE A 368 13.53 3.75 -22.05
CA ILE A 368 12.44 4.52 -22.69
C ILE A 368 12.72 4.65 -24.21
N LYS A 369 13.94 5.03 -24.56
CA LYS A 369 14.39 5.11 -25.95
C LYS A 369 14.25 3.78 -26.67
N TYR A 370 14.68 2.69 -26.01
CA TYR A 370 14.53 1.33 -26.53
C TYR A 370 13.05 1.02 -26.81
N ALA A 371 12.17 1.24 -25.84
CA ALA A 371 10.74 1.00 -26.00
C ALA A 371 10.17 1.77 -27.20
N ARG A 372 10.46 3.07 -27.28
CA ARG A 372 9.97 3.94 -28.37
C ARG A 372 10.47 3.53 -29.75
N THR A 373 11.75 3.20 -29.88
CA THR A 373 12.36 2.92 -31.19
C THR A 373 12.15 1.48 -31.67
N HIS A 374 11.88 0.53 -30.76
CA HIS A 374 11.65 -0.88 -31.07
C HIS A 374 10.17 -1.29 -31.01
N ASN A 375 9.26 -0.34 -30.83
CA ASN A 375 7.82 -0.59 -30.74
C ASN A 375 7.43 -1.59 -29.61
N VAL A 376 8.18 -1.57 -28.51
CA VAL A 376 7.84 -2.37 -27.30
C VAL A 376 6.82 -1.62 -26.49
N PRO A 377 5.68 -2.23 -26.09
CA PRO A 377 4.69 -1.59 -25.22
C PRO A 377 5.32 -0.96 -23.98
N PHE A 378 4.97 0.30 -23.71
CA PHE A 378 5.61 1.11 -22.67
C PHE A 378 4.60 1.79 -21.75
N LEU A 379 4.85 1.69 -20.43
CA LEU A 379 4.14 2.45 -19.41
C LEU A 379 5.12 3.25 -18.54
N GLY A 380 4.94 4.58 -18.53
CA GLY A 380 5.68 5.49 -17.64
C GLY A 380 4.80 6.00 -16.50
N LEU A 381 5.24 5.84 -15.25
CA LEU A 381 4.53 6.31 -14.07
C LEU A 381 5.30 7.45 -13.39
N CYS A 382 4.67 8.59 -13.16
CA CYS A 382 5.23 9.75 -12.46
C CYS A 382 6.59 10.19 -13.06
N LEU A 383 7.71 9.85 -12.42
CA LEU A 383 9.05 10.08 -12.98
C LEU A 383 9.22 9.42 -14.36
N GLY A 384 8.61 8.25 -14.58
CA GLY A 384 8.63 7.57 -15.88
C GLY A 384 8.01 8.40 -17.00
N MET A 385 6.92 9.13 -16.74
CA MET A 385 6.36 10.09 -17.69
C MET A 385 7.29 11.27 -17.91
N GLN A 386 7.85 11.85 -16.86
CA GLN A 386 8.77 12.99 -16.96
C GLN A 386 9.99 12.64 -17.82
N LEU A 387 10.58 11.46 -17.58
CA LEU A 387 11.72 10.98 -18.35
C LEU A 387 11.37 10.63 -19.80
N SER A 388 10.13 10.22 -20.08
CA SER A 388 9.66 10.01 -21.46
C SER A 388 9.65 11.34 -22.26
N ILE A 389 9.29 12.43 -21.60
CA ILE A 389 9.33 13.76 -22.20
C ILE A 389 10.77 14.24 -22.39
N VAL A 390 11.66 13.98 -21.43
CA VAL A 390 13.10 14.29 -21.54
C VAL A 390 13.72 13.53 -22.69
N GLU A 391 13.48 12.22 -22.79
CA GLU A 391 13.99 11.38 -23.89
C GLU A 391 13.48 11.89 -25.25
N PHE A 392 12.18 12.15 -25.36
CA PHE A 392 11.58 12.66 -26.58
C PHE A 392 12.15 14.03 -26.98
N ALA A 393 12.35 14.92 -26.01
CA ALA A 393 12.95 16.23 -26.26
C ALA A 393 14.39 16.10 -26.74
N ARG A 394 15.18 15.18 -26.21
CA ARG A 394 16.57 14.96 -26.66
C ARG A 394 16.64 14.32 -28.03
N ASP A 395 15.93 13.23 -28.23
CA ASP A 395 16.13 12.37 -29.40
C ASP A 395 15.25 12.74 -30.60
N VAL A 396 14.08 13.37 -30.36
CA VAL A 396 13.15 13.76 -31.44
C VAL A 396 13.21 15.27 -31.73
N LEU A 397 13.25 16.11 -30.67
CA LEU A 397 13.35 17.57 -30.87
C LEU A 397 14.79 18.07 -31.06
N GLY A 398 15.79 17.26 -30.70
CA GLY A 398 17.21 17.64 -30.81
C GLY A 398 17.69 18.57 -29.67
N TYR A 399 16.98 18.67 -28.58
CA TYR A 399 17.38 19.44 -27.40
C TYR A 399 18.31 18.60 -26.52
N ASN A 400 19.57 18.47 -26.90
CA ASN A 400 20.51 17.50 -26.33
C ASN A 400 20.71 17.58 -24.82
N ASP A 401 20.52 18.76 -24.21
CA ASP A 401 20.61 18.98 -22.76
C ASP A 401 19.25 19.03 -22.05
N ALA A 402 18.15 18.70 -22.75
CA ALA A 402 16.83 18.69 -22.15
C ALA A 402 16.80 17.80 -20.91
N HIS A 403 16.27 18.33 -19.81
CA HIS A 403 16.19 17.61 -18.54
C HIS A 403 15.04 18.10 -17.68
N SER A 404 14.82 17.41 -16.55
CA SER A 404 14.07 17.93 -15.42
C SER A 404 14.95 18.90 -14.63
N ALA A 405 14.40 20.06 -14.28
CA ALA A 405 15.07 21.03 -13.39
C ALA A 405 15.29 20.48 -11.96
N GLU A 406 14.62 19.40 -11.59
CA GLU A 406 14.89 18.65 -10.35
C GLU A 406 16.24 17.93 -10.40
N LEU A 407 16.55 17.35 -11.56
CA LEU A 407 17.68 16.44 -11.75
C LEU A 407 18.92 17.17 -12.28
N ASP A 408 18.71 18.19 -13.13
CA ASP A 408 19.75 19.12 -13.59
C ASP A 408 19.22 20.57 -13.56
N PRO A 409 19.51 21.33 -12.49
CA PRO A 409 19.10 22.72 -12.37
C PRO A 409 19.73 23.66 -13.39
N ASN A 410 20.78 23.23 -14.09
CA ASN A 410 21.52 24.05 -15.06
C ASN A 410 21.12 23.79 -16.52
N THR A 411 20.18 22.86 -16.76
CA THR A 411 19.71 22.58 -18.13
C THR A 411 19.19 23.85 -18.80
N THR A 412 19.53 24.05 -20.08
CA THR A 412 18.98 25.16 -20.87
C THR A 412 17.60 24.85 -21.45
N HIS A 413 17.22 23.57 -21.42
CA HIS A 413 15.89 23.10 -21.84
C HIS A 413 15.19 22.36 -20.70
N PRO A 414 14.68 23.09 -19.68
CA PRO A 414 13.94 22.48 -18.54
C PRO A 414 12.53 22.06 -18.97
N VAL A 415 12.43 20.94 -19.70
CA VAL A 415 11.14 20.41 -20.18
C VAL A 415 10.23 19.93 -19.05
N ILE A 416 10.82 19.65 -17.90
CA ILE A 416 10.15 19.41 -16.62
C ILE A 416 10.63 20.44 -15.62
N HIS A 417 9.71 21.13 -14.96
CA HIS A 417 10.01 22.22 -14.05
C HIS A 417 9.21 22.11 -12.72
N ILE A 418 9.60 22.91 -11.73
CA ILE A 418 8.90 22.95 -10.46
C ILE A 418 7.52 23.60 -10.64
N MET A 419 6.50 23.04 -10.00
CA MET A 419 5.17 23.65 -9.94
C MET A 419 5.23 25.01 -9.24
N PRO A 420 4.57 26.06 -9.77
CA PRO A 420 4.59 27.39 -9.16
C PRO A 420 4.20 27.39 -7.68
N GLU A 421 3.25 26.55 -7.28
CA GLU A 421 2.77 26.42 -5.91
C GLU A 421 3.78 25.73 -4.98
N GLN A 422 4.83 25.13 -5.53
CA GLN A 422 5.89 24.43 -4.79
C GLN A 422 7.15 25.30 -4.59
N ILE A 423 7.19 26.50 -5.17
CA ILE A 423 8.34 27.40 -5.08
C ILE A 423 8.41 27.97 -3.65
N GLY A 424 9.59 27.86 -3.00
CA GLY A 424 9.83 28.40 -1.66
C GLY A 424 9.35 27.55 -0.51
N ILE A 425 8.91 26.30 -0.76
CA ILE A 425 8.58 25.34 0.30
C ILE A 425 9.87 24.70 0.81
N GLU A 426 10.21 24.94 2.08
CA GLU A 426 11.42 24.40 2.73
C GLU A 426 11.21 22.98 3.28
N ASP A 427 10.02 22.68 3.81
CA ASP A 427 9.67 21.36 4.31
C ASP A 427 9.51 20.35 3.17
N ILE A 428 10.12 19.16 3.31
CA ILE A 428 10.05 18.10 2.30
C ILE A 428 8.83 17.19 2.52
N GLY A 429 8.53 16.83 3.77
CA GLY A 429 7.44 15.92 4.13
C GLY A 429 6.05 16.57 4.01
N GLY A 430 5.12 15.87 3.37
CA GLY A 430 3.71 16.27 3.28
C GLY A 430 3.43 17.52 2.42
N THR A 431 4.39 17.97 1.60
CA THR A 431 4.30 19.23 0.85
C THR A 431 4.24 19.06 -0.67
N LEU A 432 4.30 17.83 -1.16
CA LEU A 432 4.14 17.49 -2.56
C LEU A 432 2.67 17.73 -3.01
N ARG A 433 2.42 17.66 -4.32
CA ARG A 433 1.06 17.48 -4.82
C ARG A 433 0.63 16.05 -4.51
N LEU A 434 -0.18 15.90 -3.45
CA LEU A 434 -0.56 14.63 -2.85
C LEU A 434 -2.05 14.38 -2.94
N GLY A 435 -2.43 13.13 -3.23
CA GLY A 435 -3.81 12.69 -3.25
C GLY A 435 -4.45 12.66 -4.63
N ALA A 436 -5.76 12.50 -4.66
CA ALA A 436 -6.52 12.37 -5.89
C ALA A 436 -6.80 13.73 -6.54
N TYR A 437 -6.44 13.86 -7.81
CA TYR A 437 -6.73 15.04 -8.62
C TYR A 437 -7.47 14.66 -9.90
N PRO A 438 -8.38 15.51 -10.37
CA PRO A 438 -9.12 15.26 -11.60
C PRO A 438 -8.23 15.48 -12.82
N CYS A 439 -8.47 14.66 -13.85
CA CYS A 439 -7.86 14.78 -15.16
C CYS A 439 -8.95 14.64 -16.24
N VAL A 440 -8.87 15.45 -17.29
CA VAL A 440 -9.75 15.41 -18.46
C VAL A 440 -8.99 14.77 -19.60
N LEU A 441 -9.50 13.66 -20.13
CA LEU A 441 -8.88 12.89 -21.21
C LEU A 441 -9.36 13.37 -22.59
N ASP A 442 -8.44 13.38 -23.53
CA ASP A 442 -8.76 13.58 -24.95
C ASP A 442 -9.52 12.36 -25.50
N LYS A 443 -10.72 12.56 -26.01
CA LYS A 443 -11.61 11.50 -26.52
C LYS A 443 -11.03 10.66 -27.67
N THR A 444 -9.97 11.14 -28.30
CA THR A 444 -9.30 10.45 -29.41
C THR A 444 -8.01 9.76 -28.96
N SER A 445 -7.79 9.65 -27.63
CA SER A 445 -6.58 9.08 -27.04
C SER A 445 -6.76 7.61 -26.66
N LYS A 446 -5.65 6.86 -26.62
CA LYS A 446 -5.60 5.52 -26.03
C LYS A 446 -5.97 5.54 -24.54
N ALA A 447 -5.59 6.64 -23.85
CA ALA A 447 -5.98 6.84 -22.45
C ALA A 447 -7.50 6.86 -22.28
N TYR A 448 -8.24 7.61 -23.11
CA TYR A 448 -9.71 7.63 -23.09
C TYR A 448 -10.31 6.25 -23.40
N GLU A 449 -9.74 5.54 -24.36
CA GLU A 449 -10.19 4.17 -24.71
C GLU A 449 -10.06 3.22 -23.52
N MET A 450 -8.93 3.29 -22.78
CA MET A 450 -8.66 2.45 -21.61
C MET A 450 -9.58 2.76 -20.42
N TYR A 451 -9.81 4.05 -20.14
CA TYR A 451 -10.64 4.47 -18.99
C TYR A 451 -12.14 4.42 -19.28
N GLY A 452 -12.54 4.55 -20.53
CA GLY A 452 -13.95 4.58 -20.95
C GLY A 452 -14.73 5.82 -20.48
N THR A 453 -14.07 6.85 -19.98
CA THR A 453 -14.67 8.08 -19.49
C THR A 453 -13.76 9.28 -19.75
N GLU A 454 -14.37 10.47 -19.95
CA GLU A 454 -13.65 11.72 -20.20
C GLU A 454 -12.99 12.28 -18.92
N GLN A 455 -13.63 12.09 -17.77
CA GLN A 455 -13.11 12.58 -16.49
C GLN A 455 -12.67 11.42 -15.61
N ILE A 456 -11.43 11.49 -15.17
CA ILE A 456 -10.83 10.54 -14.23
C ILE A 456 -10.28 11.30 -13.02
N SER A 457 -9.97 10.57 -11.97
CA SER A 457 -9.33 11.11 -10.79
C SER A 457 -8.31 10.12 -10.29
N GLU A 458 -7.03 10.50 -10.29
CA GLU A 458 -5.91 9.65 -9.91
C GLU A 458 -5.08 10.24 -8.79
N ARG A 459 -4.39 9.38 -8.03
CA ARG A 459 -3.51 9.79 -6.92
C ARG A 459 -2.17 10.28 -7.44
N HIS A 460 -1.69 11.37 -6.86
CA HIS A 460 -0.42 12.01 -7.21
C HIS A 460 0.54 12.04 -6.03
N ARG A 461 1.84 12.04 -6.35
CA ARG A 461 2.94 12.23 -5.40
C ARG A 461 4.14 12.83 -6.13
N HIS A 462 4.09 14.11 -6.45
CA HIS A 462 5.16 14.81 -7.18
C HIS A 462 5.21 16.31 -6.88
N ARG A 463 6.33 16.95 -7.24
CA ARG A 463 6.57 18.38 -7.10
C ARG A 463 6.84 19.05 -8.44
N TYR A 464 7.33 18.29 -9.41
CA TYR A 464 7.69 18.76 -10.74
C TYR A 464 6.67 18.29 -11.76
N GLU A 465 6.51 19.07 -12.83
CA GLU A 465 5.55 18.84 -13.90
C GLU A 465 6.08 19.26 -15.25
N VAL A 466 5.35 18.97 -16.33
CA VAL A 466 5.68 19.37 -17.69
C VAL A 466 5.71 20.89 -17.82
N ASN A 467 6.78 21.43 -18.36
CA ASN A 467 6.90 22.85 -18.65
C ASN A 467 6.04 23.22 -19.88
N ASN A 468 5.07 24.11 -19.68
CA ASN A 468 4.12 24.52 -20.69
C ASN A 468 4.75 25.18 -21.91
N ASP A 469 5.94 25.77 -21.79
CA ASP A 469 6.66 26.42 -22.88
C ASP A 469 7.08 25.43 -23.98
N TYR A 470 7.13 24.14 -23.67
CA TYR A 470 7.53 23.08 -24.62
C TYR A 470 6.37 22.32 -25.24
N ARG A 471 5.11 22.57 -24.84
CA ARG A 471 3.93 21.82 -25.33
C ARG A 471 3.81 21.82 -26.84
N ASP A 472 3.92 22.98 -27.46
CA ASP A 472 3.82 23.13 -28.92
C ASP A 472 4.92 22.37 -29.66
N ALA A 473 6.15 22.39 -29.14
CA ALA A 473 7.25 21.64 -29.70
C ALA A 473 7.02 20.12 -29.59
N LEU A 474 6.57 19.62 -28.44
CA LEU A 474 6.27 18.21 -28.22
C LEU A 474 5.14 17.72 -29.14
N THR A 475 4.03 18.46 -29.20
CA THR A 475 2.85 18.06 -29.97
C THR A 475 3.04 18.13 -31.47
N SER A 476 3.77 19.13 -31.97
CA SER A 476 4.09 19.26 -33.40
C SER A 476 5.00 18.17 -33.94
N HIS A 477 5.70 17.44 -33.06
CA HIS A 477 6.59 16.32 -33.41
C HIS A 477 6.03 14.94 -33.08
N GLY A 478 4.72 14.85 -32.73
CA GLY A 478 4.02 13.57 -32.63
C GLY A 478 3.76 13.05 -31.21
N MET A 479 4.11 13.81 -30.16
CA MET A 479 3.64 13.50 -28.82
C MET A 479 2.22 14.05 -28.63
N LYS A 480 1.33 13.27 -28.05
CA LYS A 480 -0.04 13.69 -27.71
C LYS A 480 -0.16 13.92 -26.21
N LEU A 481 -0.68 15.06 -25.80
CA LEU A 481 -1.07 15.35 -24.42
C LEU A 481 -2.45 14.77 -24.19
N SER A 482 -2.53 13.52 -23.77
CA SER A 482 -3.76 12.73 -23.73
C SER A 482 -4.62 12.99 -22.50
N GLY A 483 -4.07 13.62 -21.45
CA GLY A 483 -4.79 14.02 -20.25
C GLY A 483 -4.28 15.35 -19.71
N LEU A 484 -5.19 16.23 -19.33
CA LEU A 484 -4.90 17.55 -18.76
C LEU A 484 -5.69 17.77 -17.47
N SER A 485 -5.17 18.61 -16.56
CA SER A 485 -5.99 19.16 -15.47
C SER A 485 -7.23 19.88 -16.02
N PRO A 486 -8.32 20.01 -15.26
CA PRO A 486 -9.57 20.65 -15.76
C PRO A 486 -9.41 22.08 -16.25
N ASP A 487 -8.43 22.82 -15.73
CA ASP A 487 -8.04 24.16 -16.17
C ASP A 487 -7.08 24.15 -17.39
N GLY A 488 -6.70 22.96 -17.85
CA GLY A 488 -5.78 22.76 -18.97
C GLY A 488 -4.32 23.09 -18.67
N ARG A 489 -3.96 23.46 -17.44
CA ARG A 489 -2.64 23.96 -17.06
C ARG A 489 -1.60 22.86 -16.90
N ILE A 490 -1.97 21.74 -16.29
CA ILE A 490 -1.07 20.64 -15.99
C ILE A 490 -1.27 19.49 -16.98
N VAL A 491 -0.16 18.95 -17.49
CA VAL A 491 -0.17 17.74 -18.31
C VAL A 491 -0.14 16.52 -17.40
N GLU A 492 -1.21 15.75 -17.42
CA GLU A 492 -1.39 14.58 -16.55
C GLU A 492 -1.05 13.26 -17.25
N MET A 493 -1.25 13.21 -18.58
CA MET A 493 -0.94 12.03 -19.39
C MET A 493 -0.41 12.40 -20.77
N ILE A 494 0.50 11.58 -21.27
CA ILE A 494 1.03 11.65 -22.63
C ILE A 494 0.93 10.30 -23.32
N GLU A 495 0.89 10.33 -24.64
CA GLU A 495 1.03 9.15 -25.49
C GLU A 495 1.75 9.48 -26.81
N ILE A 496 2.30 8.45 -27.46
CA ILE A 496 2.81 8.53 -28.83
C ILE A 496 1.84 7.74 -29.72
N PRO A 497 0.93 8.40 -30.48
CA PRO A 497 -0.11 7.75 -31.25
C PRO A 497 0.39 6.73 -32.28
N GLU A 498 1.51 7.04 -32.95
CA GLU A 498 2.13 6.18 -33.97
C GLU A 498 2.75 4.91 -33.37
N HIS A 499 3.05 4.90 -32.07
CA HIS A 499 3.57 3.71 -31.39
C HIS A 499 2.43 2.72 -31.07
N PRO A 500 2.64 1.40 -31.18
CA PRO A 500 1.60 0.41 -30.84
C PRO A 500 0.95 0.64 -29.48
N TRP A 501 1.76 0.89 -28.45
CA TRP A 501 1.27 1.27 -27.13
C TRP A 501 2.36 1.98 -26.33
N PHE A 502 2.36 3.31 -26.30
CA PHE A 502 3.26 4.14 -25.51
C PHE A 502 2.42 5.16 -24.77
N VAL A 503 2.23 4.93 -23.47
CA VAL A 503 1.41 5.77 -22.60
C VAL A 503 2.17 6.06 -21.31
N ALA A 504 2.06 7.29 -20.84
CA ALA A 504 2.65 7.64 -19.56
C ALA A 504 1.76 8.64 -18.81
N THR A 505 1.78 8.54 -17.47
CA THR A 505 0.97 9.37 -16.59
C THR A 505 1.81 9.99 -15.47
N GLN A 506 1.48 11.22 -15.10
CA GLN A 506 2.08 11.90 -13.93
C GLN A 506 1.55 11.31 -12.62
N ALA A 507 0.40 10.70 -12.66
CA ALA A 507 -0.27 10.06 -11.53
C ALA A 507 0.29 8.67 -11.20
N HIS A 508 -0.26 8.09 -10.14
CA HIS A 508 0.00 6.74 -9.64
C HIS A 508 -1.28 5.89 -9.68
N PRO A 509 -1.76 5.46 -10.88
CA PRO A 509 -2.98 4.65 -11.00
C PRO A 509 -2.85 3.30 -10.32
N GLU A 510 -1.63 2.76 -10.17
CA GLU A 510 -1.34 1.52 -9.46
C GLU A 510 -1.89 1.50 -8.02
N LEU A 511 -1.96 2.67 -7.37
CA LEU A 511 -2.47 2.79 -6.00
C LEU A 511 -3.99 2.53 -5.89
N LYS A 512 -4.72 2.63 -7.01
CA LYS A 512 -6.17 2.41 -7.06
C LYS A 512 -6.58 1.05 -7.64
N SER A 513 -5.62 0.24 -8.06
CA SER A 513 -5.90 -1.09 -8.60
C SER A 513 -6.38 -2.07 -7.52
N ARG A 514 -7.34 -2.91 -7.86
CA ARG A 514 -7.94 -3.94 -7.01
C ARG A 514 -7.91 -5.30 -7.71
N PRO A 515 -7.79 -6.42 -7.00
CA PRO A 515 -7.68 -7.74 -7.64
C PRO A 515 -8.97 -8.14 -8.39
N ASN A 516 -10.13 -7.74 -7.89
CA ASN A 516 -11.44 -7.98 -8.50
C ASN A 516 -11.91 -6.83 -9.40
N ARG A 517 -11.18 -5.72 -9.43
CA ARG A 517 -11.45 -4.53 -10.24
C ARG A 517 -10.12 -3.89 -10.66
N PRO A 518 -9.36 -4.55 -11.57
CA PRO A 518 -8.07 -4.03 -12.03
C PRO A 518 -8.22 -2.65 -12.66
N HIS A 519 -7.21 -1.85 -12.40
CA HIS A 519 -7.19 -0.48 -12.91
C HIS A 519 -6.97 -0.48 -14.43
#